data_a9aa867afeb48b3fd80b2566b4c41e34
#
_entry.id   a9aa867afeb48b3fd80b2566b4c41e34
#
_cell.length_a   1.000
_cell.length_b   1.000
_cell.length_c   1.000
_cell.angle_alpha   90.00
_cell.angle_beta   90.00
_cell.angle_gamma   90.00
#
_symmetry.space_group_name_H-M   'P 1'
#
loop_
_entity.id
_entity.type
_entity.pdbx_description
1 polymer ?
#
loop_
_entity_poly.entity_id
_entity_poly.type
_entity_poly.pdbx_seq_one_letter_code
_entity_poly.pdbx_strand_id
1 'polypeptide(L)'
;MRVLGATAYLRRLYQALDEAGYGDRIMIDLGLVHEMDYYTGIMFRGYIGGAGAAILAGGRYNALCAKFGKDMPAGGFGIDVESVADSLAGQSRPEVATRRDTVRIALTKGRLEKKTLALLKAAGYDISELEAGTRKLIFTLPDSGVEIVLSKAADVITYVEHGVCDMGVVGKDTIMEKGGSFYEMVDLGFGKCRFALATKKGKDVYGGYKTPVIATKYPAVTKAFFNKKNMDVETIKIEGSVELAPLLELADGIVDIVETGTTLKENGLEVVENVAPISARVIVNLASAKMKKAAIQKVIAELENGLNN
;
A
#
# COMPACT_ATOMS: atom_id res chain seq x y z
N MET A 1 -10.63 -29.32 6.21
CA MET A 1 -9.87 -29.95 7.31
C MET A 1 -8.55 -29.25 7.65
N ARG A 2 -7.67 -28.90 6.69
CA ARG A 2 -6.36 -28.27 6.99
C ARG A 2 -6.45 -26.92 7.71
N VAL A 3 -7.37 -26.03 7.33
CA VAL A 3 -7.54 -24.69 7.92
C VAL A 3 -7.97 -24.74 9.38
N LEU A 4 -8.91 -25.62 9.74
CA LEU A 4 -9.37 -25.79 11.13
C LEU A 4 -8.25 -26.27 12.07
N GLY A 5 -7.37 -27.14 11.57
CA GLY A 5 -6.19 -27.60 12.33
C GLY A 5 -5.16 -26.50 12.58
N ALA A 6 -4.90 -25.65 11.56
CA ALA A 6 -3.99 -24.52 11.69
C ALA A 6 -4.49 -23.47 12.68
N THR A 7 -5.77 -23.12 12.63
CA THR A 7 -6.39 -22.16 13.57
C THR A 7 -6.39 -22.67 15.00
N ALA A 8 -6.67 -23.95 15.21
CA ALA A 8 -6.62 -24.57 16.54
C ALA A 8 -5.19 -24.60 17.11
N TYR A 9 -4.19 -24.82 16.24
CA TYR A 9 -2.78 -24.76 16.64
C TYR A 9 -2.36 -23.35 17.03
N LEU A 10 -2.69 -22.33 16.22
CA LEU A 10 -2.40 -20.93 16.53
C LEU A 10 -3.05 -20.48 17.83
N ARG A 11 -4.31 -20.89 18.08
CA ARG A 11 -5.01 -20.58 19.34
C ARG A 11 -4.29 -21.16 20.55
N ARG A 12 -3.88 -22.43 20.50
CA ARG A 12 -3.13 -23.08 21.60
C ARG A 12 -1.78 -22.41 21.83
N LEU A 13 -1.08 -22.04 20.76
CA LEU A 13 0.19 -21.32 20.87
C LEU A 13 0.00 -19.96 21.52
N TYR A 14 -1.01 -19.20 21.07
CA TYR A 14 -1.32 -17.91 21.68
C TYR A 14 -1.65 -18.03 23.17
N GLN A 15 -2.48 -19.00 23.55
CA GLN A 15 -2.82 -19.25 24.94
C GLN A 15 -1.57 -19.56 25.80
N ALA A 16 -0.68 -20.42 25.33
CA ALA A 16 0.56 -20.73 26.04
C ALA A 16 1.49 -19.52 26.22
N LEU A 17 1.53 -18.64 25.22
CA LEU A 17 2.32 -17.40 25.29
C LEU A 17 1.66 -16.34 26.16
N ASP A 18 0.32 -16.28 26.19
CA ASP A 18 -0.44 -15.40 27.06
C ASP A 18 -0.28 -15.81 28.54
N GLU A 19 -0.39 -17.11 28.85
CA GLU A 19 -0.10 -17.67 30.16
C GLU A 19 1.34 -17.40 30.63
N ALA A 20 2.30 -17.31 29.67
CA ALA A 20 3.68 -16.94 29.93
C ALA A 20 3.89 -15.41 30.12
N GLY A 21 2.83 -14.59 30.03
CA GLY A 21 2.86 -13.14 30.23
C GLY A 21 3.22 -12.33 28.99
N TYR A 22 3.11 -12.90 27.78
CA TYR A 22 3.44 -12.21 26.53
C TYR A 22 2.21 -11.84 25.70
N GLY A 23 0.97 -12.09 26.16
CA GLY A 23 -0.26 -11.89 25.38
C GLY A 23 -0.41 -10.51 24.77
N ASP A 24 -0.15 -9.47 25.56
CA ASP A 24 -0.22 -8.05 25.13
C ASP A 24 0.79 -7.68 24.04
N ARG A 25 1.83 -8.50 23.85
CA ARG A 25 2.90 -8.27 22.88
C ARG A 25 2.77 -9.09 21.62
N ILE A 26 1.73 -9.91 21.52
CA ILE A 26 1.54 -10.85 20.41
C ILE A 26 0.25 -10.52 19.66
N MET A 27 0.37 -10.49 18.34
CA MET A 27 -0.77 -10.35 17.46
C MET A 27 -0.79 -11.51 16.45
N ILE A 28 -1.93 -12.17 16.30
CA ILE A 28 -2.13 -13.14 15.22
C ILE A 28 -2.47 -12.39 13.95
N ASP A 29 -1.67 -12.61 12.90
CA ASP A 29 -1.83 -12.03 11.59
C ASP A 29 -2.00 -13.16 10.56
N LEU A 30 -3.22 -13.36 10.09
CA LEU A 30 -3.54 -14.41 9.09
C LEU A 30 -3.15 -14.00 7.66
N GLY A 31 -2.81 -12.73 7.44
CA GLY A 31 -2.32 -12.20 6.18
C GLY A 31 -0.80 -12.27 6.03
N LEU A 32 -0.08 -12.78 7.04
CA LEU A 32 1.37 -12.90 6.98
C LEU A 32 1.76 -14.01 6.00
N VAL A 33 2.19 -13.60 4.81
CA VAL A 33 2.71 -14.50 3.76
C VAL A 33 4.19 -14.21 3.56
N HIS A 34 4.99 -15.25 3.33
CA HIS A 34 6.40 -15.13 3.02
C HIS A 34 6.65 -15.46 1.54
N GLU A 35 7.55 -14.72 0.92
CA GLU A 35 7.91 -14.93 -0.50
C GLU A 35 8.60 -16.27 -0.74
N MET A 36 9.36 -16.75 0.26
CA MET A 36 10.07 -18.03 0.16
C MET A 36 9.26 -19.17 0.78
N ASP A 37 8.94 -20.18 -0.02
CA ASP A 37 8.10 -21.34 0.33
C ASP A 37 8.91 -22.48 0.99
N TYR A 38 9.63 -22.18 2.08
CA TYR A 38 10.34 -23.21 2.85
C TYR A 38 9.78 -23.44 4.26
N TYR A 39 8.92 -22.56 4.75
CA TYR A 39 8.29 -22.73 6.04
C TYR A 39 7.25 -23.86 6.02
N THR A 40 7.29 -24.71 7.02
CA THR A 40 6.38 -25.86 7.19
C THR A 40 5.45 -25.73 8.37
N GLY A 41 5.51 -24.62 9.08
CA GLY A 41 4.71 -24.37 10.27
C GLY A 41 4.53 -22.89 10.54
N ILE A 42 4.58 -22.51 11.82
CA ILE A 42 4.43 -21.11 12.22
C ILE A 42 5.53 -20.24 11.63
N MET A 43 5.12 -19.05 11.23
CA MET A 43 6.00 -17.93 10.91
C MET A 43 5.72 -16.79 11.88
N PHE A 44 6.73 -15.97 12.15
CA PHE A 44 6.58 -14.79 13.00
C PHE A 44 7.48 -13.66 12.54
N ARG A 45 7.08 -12.44 12.85
CA ARG A 45 7.87 -11.22 12.69
C ARG A 45 7.85 -10.42 13.96
N GLY A 46 8.96 -9.78 14.30
CA GLY A 46 9.08 -8.88 15.44
C GLY A 46 9.19 -7.43 14.98
N TYR A 47 8.56 -6.55 15.74
CA TYR A 47 8.56 -5.11 15.48
C TYR A 47 8.94 -4.37 16.76
N ILE A 48 9.62 -3.23 16.62
CA ILE A 48 9.90 -2.30 17.73
C ILE A 48 9.47 -0.89 17.34
N GLY A 49 9.16 -0.08 18.33
CA GLY A 49 8.84 1.32 18.10
C GLY A 49 10.01 2.08 17.48
N GLY A 50 9.75 2.87 16.44
CA GLY A 50 10.75 3.63 15.70
C GLY A 50 11.37 2.90 14.51
N ALA A 51 11.17 1.58 14.36
CA ALA A 51 11.51 0.86 13.13
C ALA A 51 10.29 0.79 12.19
N GLY A 52 10.46 1.20 10.94
CA GLY A 52 9.39 1.18 9.92
C GLY A 52 9.10 -0.21 9.36
N ALA A 53 9.97 -1.20 9.64
CA ALA A 53 9.89 -2.57 9.16
C ALA A 53 10.05 -3.59 10.29
N ALA A 54 9.85 -4.87 9.97
CA ALA A 54 10.14 -5.95 10.91
C ALA A 54 11.65 -6.06 11.15
N ILE A 55 12.05 -6.07 12.41
CA ILE A 55 13.45 -6.22 12.83
C ILE A 55 13.83 -7.66 13.11
N LEU A 56 12.84 -8.55 13.16
CA LEU A 56 13.01 -9.98 13.40
C LEU A 56 12.04 -10.74 12.51
N ALA A 57 12.52 -11.79 11.86
CA ALA A 57 11.70 -12.70 11.09
C ALA A 57 12.17 -14.14 11.28
N GLY A 58 11.23 -15.07 11.41
CA GLY A 58 11.55 -16.47 11.61
C GLY A 58 10.35 -17.39 11.50
N GLY A 59 10.59 -18.68 11.73
CA GLY A 59 9.57 -19.69 11.69
C GLY A 59 10.10 -21.10 11.76
N ARG A 60 9.20 -22.06 11.54
CA ARG A 60 9.49 -23.48 11.51
C ARG A 60 9.65 -23.97 10.08
N TYR A 61 10.73 -24.71 9.77
CA TYR A 61 11.06 -25.15 8.43
C TYR A 61 11.64 -26.59 8.40
N ASN A 62 10.90 -27.53 8.97
CA ASN A 62 11.34 -28.93 9.13
C ASN A 62 11.80 -29.60 7.82
N ALA A 63 11.12 -29.33 6.70
CA ALA A 63 11.44 -29.95 5.42
C ALA A 63 12.73 -29.38 4.76
N LEU A 64 13.26 -28.28 5.25
CA LEU A 64 14.44 -27.66 4.65
C LEU A 64 15.68 -28.51 4.86
N CYS A 65 15.90 -29.04 6.06
CA CYS A 65 17.07 -29.87 6.36
C CYS A 65 17.12 -31.16 5.55
N ALA A 66 15.96 -31.75 5.25
CA ALA A 66 15.89 -32.96 4.40
C ALA A 66 16.42 -32.70 2.99
N LYS A 67 16.29 -31.50 2.43
CA LYS A 67 16.86 -31.14 1.12
C LYS A 67 18.39 -31.12 1.12
N PHE A 68 19.01 -31.03 2.30
CA PHE A 68 20.46 -31.08 2.49
C PHE A 68 20.93 -32.43 3.07
N GLY A 69 20.10 -33.46 2.96
CA GLY A 69 20.48 -34.86 3.25
C GLY A 69 20.19 -35.32 4.67
N LYS A 70 19.60 -34.49 5.56
CA LYS A 70 19.26 -34.90 6.92
C LYS A 70 17.84 -34.48 7.29
N ASP A 71 16.96 -35.46 7.47
CA ASP A 71 15.58 -35.20 7.93
C ASP A 71 15.58 -34.92 9.44
N MET A 72 15.35 -33.68 9.82
CA MET A 72 15.27 -33.24 11.20
C MET A 72 14.39 -32.01 11.36
N PRO A 73 13.67 -31.89 12.49
CA PRO A 73 12.93 -30.67 12.79
C PRO A 73 13.88 -29.48 12.89
N ALA A 74 13.46 -28.37 12.27
CA ALA A 74 14.23 -27.13 12.30
C ALA A 74 13.33 -25.92 12.42
N GLY A 75 13.82 -24.91 13.12
CA GLY A 75 13.21 -23.59 13.28
C GLY A 75 14.27 -22.59 13.69
N GLY A 76 14.07 -21.34 13.35
CA GLY A 76 15.02 -20.29 13.69
C GLY A 76 14.49 -18.93 13.30
N PHE A 77 15.30 -17.90 13.54
CA PHE A 77 15.00 -16.52 13.21
C PHE A 77 16.28 -15.74 12.91
N GLY A 78 16.13 -14.68 12.13
CA GLY A 78 17.15 -13.65 11.93
C GLY A 78 16.72 -12.35 12.61
N ILE A 79 17.69 -11.63 13.15
CA ILE A 79 17.49 -10.28 13.75
C ILE A 79 18.33 -9.29 12.94
N ASP A 80 17.72 -8.17 12.57
CA ASP A 80 18.41 -7.00 12.03
C ASP A 80 18.97 -6.18 13.19
N VAL A 81 20.22 -6.43 13.52
CA VAL A 81 20.90 -5.81 14.67
C VAL A 81 21.12 -4.31 14.44
N GLU A 82 21.33 -3.89 13.20
CA GLU A 82 21.53 -2.47 12.85
C GLU A 82 20.23 -1.68 13.09
N SER A 83 19.10 -2.16 12.58
CA SER A 83 17.79 -1.55 12.85
C SER A 83 17.43 -1.53 14.33
N VAL A 84 17.83 -2.54 15.12
CA VAL A 84 17.66 -2.55 16.58
C VAL A 84 18.51 -1.46 17.24
N ALA A 85 19.79 -1.37 16.87
CA ALA A 85 20.71 -0.39 17.43
C ALA A 85 20.23 1.05 17.11
N ASP A 86 19.84 1.32 15.88
CA ASP A 86 19.33 2.62 15.46
C ASP A 86 18.05 3.00 16.20
N SER A 87 17.13 2.05 16.37
CA SER A 87 15.90 2.28 17.13
C SER A 87 16.19 2.59 18.60
N LEU A 88 17.12 1.88 19.23
CA LEU A 88 17.53 2.14 20.62
C LEU A 88 18.22 3.50 20.74
N ALA A 89 19.12 3.85 19.81
CA ALA A 89 19.76 5.16 19.78
C ALA A 89 18.73 6.29 19.56
N GLY A 90 17.74 6.08 18.69
CA GLY A 90 16.64 7.00 18.46
C GLY A 90 15.75 7.21 19.69
N GLN A 91 15.51 6.18 20.49
CA GLN A 91 14.72 6.27 21.73
C GLN A 91 15.34 7.19 22.80
N SER A 92 16.64 7.42 22.73
CA SER A 92 17.35 8.34 23.62
C SER A 92 17.19 9.82 23.23
N ARG A 93 16.52 10.13 22.10
CA ARG A 93 16.25 11.49 21.67
C ARG A 93 14.86 11.94 22.15
N PRO A 94 14.73 13.11 22.82
CA PRO A 94 13.45 13.62 23.32
C PRO A 94 12.37 13.74 22.22
N GLU A 95 12.76 14.08 20.99
CA GLU A 95 11.87 14.19 19.82
C GLU A 95 11.21 12.86 19.41
N VAL A 96 11.85 11.72 19.70
CA VAL A 96 11.30 10.39 19.36
C VAL A 96 10.31 9.91 20.42
N ALA A 97 10.49 10.32 21.68
CA ALA A 97 9.54 10.00 22.74
C ALA A 97 8.16 10.63 22.50
N THR A 98 8.11 11.88 22.01
CA THR A 98 6.86 12.57 21.65
C THR A 98 6.18 11.98 20.41
N ARG A 99 6.90 11.28 19.55
CA ARG A 99 6.33 10.63 18.34
C ARG A 99 5.63 9.30 18.59
N ARG A 100 5.77 8.69 19.77
CA ARG A 100 5.12 7.40 20.08
C ARG A 100 3.60 7.48 20.04
N ASP A 101 3.04 8.61 20.42
CA ASP A 101 1.60 8.82 20.50
C ASP A 101 1.03 9.59 19.29
N THR A 102 1.90 10.12 18.43
CA THR A 102 1.50 10.89 17.24
C THR A 102 1.32 9.99 16.02
N VAL A 103 0.19 10.11 15.33
CA VAL A 103 -0.06 9.45 14.03
C VAL A 103 0.32 10.42 12.91
N ARG A 104 1.31 10.07 12.11
CA ARG A 104 1.73 10.85 10.94
C ARG A 104 1.08 10.32 9.69
N ILE A 105 0.35 11.20 8.97
CA ILE A 105 -0.43 10.87 7.78
C ILE A 105 0.15 11.59 6.56
N ALA A 106 0.62 10.84 5.57
CA ALA A 106 1.04 11.41 4.29
C ALA A 106 -0.17 11.59 3.36
N LEU A 107 -0.36 12.80 2.83
CA LEU A 107 -1.41 13.11 1.88
C LEU A 107 -0.84 13.42 0.50
N THR A 108 -1.48 12.85 -0.53
CA THR A 108 -1.19 13.18 -1.93
C THR A 108 -1.70 14.58 -2.26
N LYS A 109 -0.80 15.52 -2.56
CA LYS A 109 -1.13 16.90 -2.93
C LYS A 109 -2.17 16.99 -4.05
N GLY A 110 -3.06 17.97 -3.95
CA GLY A 110 -4.05 18.31 -4.95
C GLY A 110 -5.46 17.83 -4.62
N ARG A 111 -6.13 17.16 -5.57
CA ARG A 111 -7.56 16.80 -5.43
C ARG A 111 -7.83 15.86 -4.26
N LEU A 112 -6.96 14.86 -4.03
CA LEU A 112 -7.11 13.91 -2.93
C LEU A 112 -6.87 14.57 -1.57
N GLU A 113 -5.85 15.44 -1.47
CA GLU A 113 -5.58 16.25 -0.28
C GLU A 113 -6.82 17.02 0.16
N LYS A 114 -7.39 17.84 -0.75
CA LYS A 114 -8.55 18.67 -0.44
C LYS A 114 -9.74 17.87 0.10
N LYS A 115 -10.03 16.73 -0.52
CA LYS A 115 -11.12 15.85 -0.07
C LYS A 115 -10.83 15.18 1.26
N THR A 116 -9.58 14.74 1.48
CA THR A 116 -9.18 14.14 2.77
C THR A 116 -9.22 15.18 3.89
N LEU A 117 -8.76 16.41 3.64
CA LEU A 117 -8.83 17.51 4.62
C LEU A 117 -10.27 17.85 4.97
N ALA A 118 -11.19 17.81 4.01
CA ALA A 118 -12.61 18.02 4.27
C ALA A 118 -13.19 16.94 5.20
N LEU A 119 -12.77 15.67 5.05
CA LEU A 119 -13.15 14.58 5.96
C LEU A 119 -12.59 14.80 7.37
N LEU A 120 -11.31 15.17 7.48
CA LEU A 120 -10.69 15.47 8.78
C LEU A 120 -11.39 16.64 9.47
N LYS A 121 -11.74 17.69 8.72
CA LYS A 121 -12.50 18.83 9.25
C LYS A 121 -13.89 18.41 9.75
N ALA A 122 -14.60 17.57 8.99
CA ALA A 122 -15.90 17.02 9.40
C ALA A 122 -15.78 16.14 10.65
N ALA A 123 -14.65 15.47 10.85
CA ALA A 123 -14.32 14.70 12.05
C ALA A 123 -13.88 15.58 13.25
N GLY A 124 -13.84 16.90 13.09
CA GLY A 124 -13.53 17.85 14.16
C GLY A 124 -12.06 18.22 14.29
N TYR A 125 -11.20 17.85 13.34
CA TYR A 125 -9.80 18.28 13.34
C TYR A 125 -9.66 19.75 12.91
N ASP A 126 -8.82 20.51 13.61
CA ASP A 126 -8.45 21.86 13.20
C ASP A 126 -7.40 21.79 12.06
N ILE A 127 -7.83 22.14 10.86
CA ILE A 127 -6.99 22.19 9.65
C ILE A 127 -6.71 23.62 9.17
N SER A 128 -6.95 24.63 9.98
CA SER A 128 -6.86 26.05 9.61
C SER A 128 -5.49 26.42 9.03
N GLU A 129 -4.39 25.90 9.60
CA GLU A 129 -3.03 26.13 9.09
C GLU A 129 -2.83 25.56 7.67
N LEU A 130 -3.45 24.41 7.37
CA LEU A 130 -3.41 23.80 6.04
C LEU A 130 -4.22 24.61 5.01
N GLU A 131 -5.37 25.13 5.43
CA GLU A 131 -6.23 25.98 4.59
C GLU A 131 -5.60 27.35 4.29
N ALA A 132 -4.69 27.84 5.13
CA ALA A 132 -3.98 29.12 4.95
C ALA A 132 -3.05 29.17 3.73
N GLY A 133 -2.81 28.03 3.05
CA GLY A 133 -2.07 27.99 1.78
C GLY A 133 -0.58 28.29 1.91
N THR A 134 0.04 27.89 3.00
CA THR A 134 1.47 28.07 3.25
C THR A 134 2.33 27.13 2.38
N ARG A 135 3.65 27.41 2.27
CA ARG A 135 4.61 26.50 1.61
C ARG A 135 5.11 25.38 2.54
N LYS A 136 4.61 25.31 3.76
CA LYS A 136 4.93 24.28 4.73
C LYS A 136 4.51 22.91 4.20
N LEU A 137 5.23 21.87 4.55
CA LEU A 137 4.97 20.49 4.07
C LEU A 137 4.57 19.56 5.21
N ILE A 138 4.80 19.96 6.47
CA ILE A 138 4.48 19.20 7.67
C ILE A 138 3.65 20.10 8.59
N PHE A 139 2.52 19.60 9.04
CA PHE A 139 1.54 20.33 9.87
C PHE A 139 1.15 19.46 11.05
N THR A 140 1.25 19.99 12.25
CA THR A 140 0.75 19.34 13.46
C THR A 140 -0.65 19.83 13.73
N LEU A 141 -1.63 18.94 13.78
CA LEU A 141 -3.01 19.30 14.11
C LEU A 141 -3.15 19.47 15.62
N PRO A 142 -3.61 20.64 16.11
CA PRO A 142 -3.70 20.93 17.54
C PRO A 142 -4.51 19.87 18.30
N ASP A 143 -4.05 19.51 19.50
CA ASP A 143 -4.72 18.62 20.47
C ASP A 143 -5.20 17.26 19.96
N SER A 144 -4.77 16.88 18.75
CA SER A 144 -5.26 15.66 18.07
C SER A 144 -4.32 14.48 18.14
N GLY A 145 -3.02 14.71 18.37
CA GLY A 145 -2.00 13.70 18.18
C GLY A 145 -1.80 13.30 16.72
N VAL A 146 -2.19 14.14 15.75
CA VAL A 146 -2.06 13.88 14.31
C VAL A 146 -1.13 14.90 13.66
N GLU A 147 -0.27 14.42 12.78
CA GLU A 147 0.63 15.21 11.95
C GLU A 147 0.39 14.90 10.48
N ILE A 148 0.23 15.93 9.65
CA ILE A 148 0.00 15.79 8.21
C ILE A 148 1.28 16.11 7.44
N VAL A 149 1.63 15.26 6.48
CA VAL A 149 2.75 15.44 5.54
C VAL A 149 2.22 15.53 4.12
N LEU A 150 2.49 16.63 3.44
CA LEU A 150 2.05 16.84 2.06
C LEU A 150 3.13 16.42 1.06
N SER A 151 2.80 15.49 0.15
CA SER A 151 3.77 14.87 -0.75
C SER A 151 3.17 14.55 -2.13
N LYS A 152 4.01 14.08 -3.07
CA LYS A 152 3.54 13.47 -4.33
C LYS A 152 3.05 12.04 -4.05
N ALA A 153 2.13 11.54 -4.89
CA ALA A 153 1.51 10.22 -4.71
C ALA A 153 2.54 9.08 -4.54
N ALA A 154 3.55 9.01 -5.39
CA ALA A 154 4.60 8.00 -5.30
C ALA A 154 5.41 8.05 -4.00
N ASP A 155 5.64 9.26 -3.47
CA ASP A 155 6.40 9.48 -2.23
C ASP A 155 5.57 9.11 -1.01
N VAL A 156 4.24 9.27 -1.04
CA VAL A 156 3.33 8.80 0.03
C VAL A 156 3.55 7.32 0.30
N ILE A 157 3.60 6.49 -0.76
CA ILE A 157 3.87 5.06 -0.63
C ILE A 157 5.23 4.83 0.04
N THR A 158 6.28 5.52 -0.43
CA THR A 158 7.63 5.40 0.12
C THR A 158 7.66 5.75 1.61
N TYR A 159 7.04 6.87 2.01
CA TYR A 159 7.03 7.30 3.41
C TYR A 159 6.26 6.34 4.32
N VAL A 160 5.17 5.75 3.83
CA VAL A 160 4.42 4.74 4.58
C VAL A 160 5.20 3.43 4.65
N GLU A 161 5.75 2.96 3.56
CA GLU A 161 6.51 1.70 3.51
C GLU A 161 7.71 1.71 4.47
N HIS A 162 8.46 2.82 4.51
CA HIS A 162 9.61 2.98 5.40
C HIS A 162 9.24 3.44 6.83
N GLY A 163 7.96 3.56 7.17
CA GLY A 163 7.49 3.95 8.50
C GLY A 163 7.81 5.39 8.89
N VAL A 164 8.21 6.22 7.93
CA VAL A 164 8.36 7.67 8.14
C VAL A 164 7.00 8.31 8.41
N CYS A 165 5.97 7.79 7.72
CA CYS A 165 4.57 8.06 8.01
C CYS A 165 3.87 6.76 8.41
N ASP A 166 2.96 6.85 9.39
CA ASP A 166 2.19 5.71 9.89
C ASP A 166 1.09 5.31 8.92
N MET A 167 0.51 6.32 8.26
CA MET A 167 -0.60 6.19 7.32
C MET A 167 -0.36 7.06 6.09
N GLY A 168 -1.11 6.79 5.02
CA GLY A 168 -1.12 7.63 3.84
C GLY A 168 -2.44 7.57 3.08
N VAL A 169 -2.76 8.65 2.36
CA VAL A 169 -3.87 8.67 1.42
C VAL A 169 -3.35 8.84 0.01
N VAL A 170 -3.62 7.86 -0.82
CA VAL A 170 -3.08 7.75 -2.19
C VAL A 170 -4.12 7.13 -3.13
N GLY A 171 -4.00 7.40 -4.42
CA GLY A 171 -4.85 6.77 -5.43
C GLY A 171 -4.51 5.28 -5.62
N LYS A 172 -5.52 4.47 -5.89
CA LYS A 172 -5.35 3.04 -6.21
C LYS A 172 -4.46 2.82 -7.45
N ASP A 173 -4.45 3.77 -8.37
CA ASP A 173 -3.55 3.79 -9.53
C ASP A 173 -2.07 3.72 -9.13
N THR A 174 -1.68 4.55 -8.18
CA THR A 174 -0.29 4.57 -7.68
C THR A 174 0.06 3.28 -6.93
N ILE A 175 -0.89 2.73 -6.16
CA ILE A 175 -0.72 1.44 -5.47
C ILE A 175 -0.50 0.32 -6.49
N MET A 176 -1.32 0.26 -7.53
CA MET A 176 -1.24 -0.79 -8.56
C MET A 176 0.04 -0.70 -9.39
N GLU A 177 0.52 0.51 -9.66
CA GLU A 177 1.72 0.71 -10.47
C GLU A 177 3.00 0.50 -9.67
N LYS A 178 3.06 1.04 -8.43
CA LYS A 178 4.29 1.01 -7.64
C LYS A 178 4.41 -0.23 -6.77
N GLY A 179 3.27 -0.79 -6.32
CA GLY A 179 3.26 -1.80 -5.28
C GLY A 179 3.76 -1.25 -3.94
N GLY A 180 4.23 -2.13 -3.07
CA GLY A 180 4.81 -1.79 -1.78
C GLY A 180 4.32 -2.69 -0.65
N SER A 181 4.96 -2.56 0.51
CA SER A 181 4.71 -3.37 1.70
C SER A 181 3.95 -2.57 2.77
N PHE A 182 2.62 -2.56 2.69
CA PHE A 182 1.70 -1.86 3.59
C PHE A 182 0.33 -2.56 3.61
N TYR A 183 -0.52 -2.20 4.57
CA TYR A 183 -1.93 -2.57 4.53
C TYR A 183 -2.73 -1.51 3.77
N GLU A 184 -3.58 -1.95 2.83
CA GLU A 184 -4.63 -1.13 2.24
C GLU A 184 -5.89 -1.33 3.09
N MET A 185 -6.27 -0.32 3.89
CA MET A 185 -7.27 -0.46 4.93
C MET A 185 -8.66 -0.01 4.50
N VAL A 186 -8.78 1.13 3.82
CA VAL A 186 -10.06 1.78 3.52
C VAL A 186 -10.11 2.27 2.09
N ASP A 187 -11.26 2.05 1.43
CA ASP A 187 -11.64 2.75 0.21
C ASP A 187 -12.42 4.02 0.59
N LEU A 188 -11.82 5.17 0.37
CA LEU A 188 -12.45 6.46 0.69
C LEU A 188 -13.57 6.85 -0.27
N GLY A 189 -13.85 6.06 -1.31
CA GLY A 189 -15.00 6.24 -2.19
C GLY A 189 -14.99 7.49 -3.08
N PHE A 190 -13.97 8.33 -3.01
CA PHE A 190 -13.81 9.52 -3.86
C PHE A 190 -12.60 9.39 -4.81
N GLY A 191 -12.48 10.32 -5.76
CA GLY A 191 -11.46 10.24 -6.81
C GLY A 191 -11.72 9.05 -7.74
N LYS A 192 -12.98 8.63 -7.89
CA LYS A 192 -13.38 7.50 -8.71
C LYS A 192 -13.06 7.73 -10.17
N CYS A 193 -12.31 6.83 -10.74
CA CYS A 193 -12.01 6.70 -12.16
C CYS A 193 -11.69 5.22 -12.46
N ARG A 194 -11.17 4.94 -13.63
CA ARG A 194 -10.78 3.58 -13.99
C ARG A 194 -9.58 3.58 -14.90
N PHE A 195 -8.78 2.55 -14.88
CA PHE A 195 -7.90 2.22 -15.98
C PHE A 195 -8.71 1.62 -17.11
N ALA A 196 -8.42 2.05 -18.33
CA ALA A 196 -9.01 1.51 -19.53
C ALA A 196 -7.97 1.31 -20.63
N LEU A 197 -8.15 0.25 -21.40
CA LEU A 197 -7.49 0.04 -22.68
C LEU A 197 -8.27 0.80 -23.73
N ALA A 198 -7.59 1.66 -24.49
CA ALA A 198 -8.18 2.42 -25.58
C ALA A 198 -7.31 2.37 -26.83
N THR A 199 -7.93 2.50 -28.01
CA THR A 199 -7.26 2.49 -29.30
C THR A 199 -7.96 3.41 -30.30
N LYS A 200 -7.39 3.59 -31.49
CA LYS A 200 -8.05 4.27 -32.59
C LYS A 200 -9.35 3.53 -32.96
N LYS A 201 -10.39 4.28 -33.26
CA LYS A 201 -11.68 3.72 -33.64
C LYS A 201 -11.54 2.71 -34.78
N GLY A 202 -12.11 1.51 -34.56
CA GLY A 202 -12.10 0.42 -35.55
C GLY A 202 -10.78 -0.37 -35.60
N LYS A 203 -9.78 -0.11 -34.74
CA LYS A 203 -8.56 -0.92 -34.67
C LYS A 203 -8.73 -2.02 -33.61
N ASP A 204 -8.43 -3.25 -34.01
CA ASP A 204 -8.42 -4.39 -33.07
C ASP A 204 -7.04 -4.54 -32.45
N VAL A 205 -6.94 -4.33 -31.15
CA VAL A 205 -5.69 -4.48 -30.35
C VAL A 205 -5.37 -5.96 -30.10
N TYR A 206 -6.38 -6.81 -30.12
CA TYR A 206 -6.24 -8.25 -29.84
C TYR A 206 -6.06 -9.09 -31.10
N GLY A 207 -6.26 -8.51 -32.28
CA GLY A 207 -6.18 -9.19 -33.55
C GLY A 207 -4.77 -9.40 -34.08
N GLY A 208 -4.56 -10.54 -34.74
CA GLY A 208 -3.30 -10.86 -35.42
C GLY A 208 -2.31 -11.67 -34.58
N TYR A 209 -1.13 -11.87 -35.17
CA TYR A 209 -0.04 -12.66 -34.52
C TYR A 209 1.07 -11.80 -33.94
N LYS A 210 0.95 -10.49 -34.03
CA LYS A 210 1.95 -9.54 -33.53
C LYS A 210 1.64 -9.21 -32.06
N THR A 211 2.69 -9.18 -31.22
CA THR A 211 2.58 -8.67 -29.86
C THR A 211 2.12 -7.21 -29.89
N PRO A 212 1.01 -6.84 -29.23
CA PRO A 212 0.54 -5.47 -29.21
C PRO A 212 1.50 -4.55 -28.48
N VAL A 213 1.70 -3.35 -29.02
CA VAL A 213 2.50 -2.28 -28.42
C VAL A 213 1.55 -1.29 -27.73
N ILE A 214 1.68 -1.13 -26.43
CA ILE A 214 0.80 -0.29 -25.62
C ILE A 214 1.58 0.86 -24.98
N ALA A 215 1.20 2.08 -25.29
CA ALA A 215 1.75 3.26 -24.63
C ALA A 215 1.01 3.53 -23.32
N THR A 216 1.74 3.84 -22.26
CA THR A 216 1.16 4.00 -20.93
C THR A 216 2.09 4.74 -19.99
N LYS A 217 1.53 5.43 -19.00
CA LYS A 217 2.26 5.90 -17.82
C LYS A 217 2.40 4.80 -16.77
N TYR A 218 1.65 3.70 -16.90
CA TYR A 218 1.47 2.64 -15.91
C TYR A 218 1.87 1.26 -16.48
N PRO A 219 3.17 1.03 -16.75
CA PRO A 219 3.63 -0.22 -17.35
C PRO A 219 3.37 -1.46 -16.49
N ALA A 220 3.45 -1.37 -15.14
CA ALA A 220 3.19 -2.50 -14.27
C ALA A 220 1.71 -2.91 -14.32
N VAL A 221 0.79 -1.95 -14.27
CA VAL A 221 -0.66 -2.18 -14.43
C VAL A 221 -0.96 -2.81 -15.79
N THR A 222 -0.37 -2.27 -16.85
CA THR A 222 -0.57 -2.76 -18.23
C THR A 222 -0.10 -4.21 -18.37
N LYS A 223 1.11 -4.52 -17.94
CA LYS A 223 1.65 -5.89 -17.96
C LYS A 223 0.78 -6.86 -17.15
N ALA A 224 0.38 -6.46 -15.95
CA ALA A 224 -0.49 -7.28 -15.10
C ALA A 224 -1.85 -7.58 -15.76
N PHE A 225 -2.41 -6.61 -16.48
CA PHE A 225 -3.66 -6.78 -17.22
C PHE A 225 -3.53 -7.79 -18.37
N PHE A 226 -2.50 -7.65 -19.22
CA PHE A 226 -2.29 -8.57 -20.35
C PHE A 226 -1.88 -9.97 -19.87
N ASN A 227 -1.05 -10.07 -18.81
CA ASN A 227 -0.70 -11.35 -18.21
C ASN A 227 -1.91 -12.15 -17.71
N LYS A 228 -2.92 -11.47 -17.13
CA LYS A 228 -4.19 -12.13 -16.73
C LYS A 228 -4.96 -12.73 -17.91
N LYS A 229 -4.71 -12.23 -19.10
CA LYS A 229 -5.30 -12.73 -20.36
C LYS A 229 -4.41 -13.77 -21.04
N ASN A 230 -3.26 -14.13 -20.44
CA ASN A 230 -2.21 -14.97 -21.03
C ASN A 230 -1.70 -14.40 -22.37
N MET A 231 -1.56 -13.08 -22.45
CA MET A 231 -1.08 -12.36 -23.62
C MET A 231 0.22 -11.64 -23.29
N ASP A 232 1.18 -11.72 -24.20
CA ASP A 232 2.35 -10.86 -24.18
C ASP A 232 2.00 -9.43 -24.61
N VAL A 233 2.71 -8.45 -24.09
CA VAL A 233 2.56 -7.03 -24.41
C VAL A 233 3.90 -6.32 -24.38
N GLU A 234 4.17 -5.52 -25.39
CA GLU A 234 5.26 -4.53 -25.35
C GLU A 234 4.71 -3.22 -24.80
N THR A 235 5.41 -2.62 -23.82
CA THR A 235 4.98 -1.37 -23.20
C THR A 235 5.95 -0.24 -23.50
N ILE A 236 5.43 0.89 -23.99
CA ILE A 236 6.18 2.14 -24.16
C ILE A 236 5.75 3.10 -23.05
N LYS A 237 6.68 3.46 -22.17
CA LYS A 237 6.40 4.40 -21.09
C LYS A 237 6.38 5.83 -21.60
N ILE A 238 5.26 6.54 -21.36
CA ILE A 238 5.06 7.95 -21.69
C ILE A 238 4.59 8.67 -20.43
N GLU A 239 5.22 9.79 -20.08
CA GLU A 239 4.89 10.55 -18.87
C GLU A 239 3.79 11.60 -19.08
N GLY A 240 3.57 12.02 -20.33
CA GLY A 240 2.60 13.06 -20.70
C GLY A 240 1.32 12.50 -21.32
N SER A 241 0.86 13.17 -22.40
CA SER A 241 -0.36 12.78 -23.13
C SER A 241 -0.16 11.50 -23.92
N VAL A 242 -0.55 10.39 -23.32
CA VAL A 242 -0.40 9.05 -23.92
C VAL A 242 -1.24 8.86 -25.18
N GLU A 243 -2.32 9.64 -25.32
CA GLU A 243 -3.23 9.64 -26.48
C GLU A 243 -2.51 9.93 -27.79
N LEU A 244 -1.39 10.64 -27.73
CA LEU A 244 -0.58 10.95 -28.93
C LEU A 244 0.06 9.69 -29.53
N ALA A 245 0.37 8.68 -28.73
CA ALA A 245 1.12 7.52 -29.21
C ALA A 245 0.39 6.73 -30.30
N PRO A 246 -0.90 6.36 -30.16
CA PRO A 246 -1.62 5.74 -31.27
C PRO A 246 -1.81 6.68 -32.47
N LEU A 247 -1.99 7.98 -32.22
CA LEU A 247 -2.18 8.96 -33.31
C LEU A 247 -0.95 9.08 -34.19
N LEU A 248 0.23 9.01 -33.59
CA LEU A 248 1.54 9.04 -34.25
C LEU A 248 2.02 7.66 -34.70
N GLU A 249 1.18 6.62 -34.60
CA GLU A 249 1.48 5.23 -34.98
C GLU A 249 2.64 4.59 -34.18
N LEU A 250 2.96 5.16 -33.02
CA LEU A 250 3.99 4.63 -32.11
C LEU A 250 3.50 3.39 -31.36
N ALA A 251 2.19 3.30 -31.09
CA ALA A 251 1.56 2.21 -30.35
C ALA A 251 0.24 1.77 -30.97
N ASP A 252 -0.14 0.52 -30.67
CA ASP A 252 -1.42 -0.04 -31.12
C ASP A 252 -2.59 0.45 -30.28
N GLY A 253 -2.33 0.79 -29.02
CA GLY A 253 -3.30 1.32 -28.07
C GLY A 253 -2.62 1.95 -26.86
N ILE A 254 -3.44 2.35 -25.91
CA ILE A 254 -3.00 2.92 -24.63
C ILE A 254 -3.70 2.25 -23.48
N VAL A 255 -3.03 2.20 -22.31
CA VAL A 255 -3.68 1.98 -21.03
C VAL A 255 -3.47 3.22 -20.18
N ASP A 256 -4.57 3.88 -19.82
CA ASP A 256 -4.53 5.11 -19.04
C ASP A 256 -5.76 5.25 -18.14
N ILE A 257 -5.71 6.27 -17.25
CA ILE A 257 -6.81 6.62 -16.36
C ILE A 257 -7.89 7.37 -17.14
N VAL A 258 -9.10 6.85 -17.04
CA VAL A 258 -10.27 7.43 -17.71
C VAL A 258 -11.33 7.76 -16.65
N GLU A 259 -11.71 9.03 -16.57
CA GLU A 259 -12.83 9.49 -15.72
C GLU A 259 -14.13 9.51 -16.56
N THR A 260 -14.23 10.41 -17.54
CA THR A 260 -15.40 10.55 -18.43
C THR A 260 -15.19 9.98 -19.82
N GLY A 261 -13.94 9.89 -20.26
CA GLY A 261 -13.56 9.48 -21.62
C GLY A 261 -13.65 10.59 -22.67
N THR A 262 -13.92 11.82 -22.30
CA THR A 262 -14.02 12.96 -23.21
C THR A 262 -12.71 13.17 -23.99
N THR A 263 -11.59 13.20 -23.31
CA THR A 263 -10.26 13.38 -23.94
C THR A 263 -9.98 12.29 -24.99
N LEU A 264 -10.33 11.03 -24.72
CA LEU A 264 -10.17 9.95 -25.68
C LEU A 264 -11.01 10.21 -26.95
N LYS A 265 -12.28 10.56 -26.77
CA LYS A 265 -13.20 10.83 -27.89
C LYS A 265 -12.75 12.00 -28.75
N GLU A 266 -12.32 13.10 -28.12
CA GLU A 266 -11.81 14.29 -28.82
C GLU A 266 -10.56 13.97 -29.66
N ASN A 267 -9.78 12.97 -29.26
CA ASN A 267 -8.60 12.50 -29.98
C ASN A 267 -8.87 11.27 -30.87
N GLY A 268 -10.14 10.94 -31.13
CA GLY A 268 -10.51 9.85 -32.05
C GLY A 268 -10.18 8.45 -31.51
N LEU A 269 -10.04 8.31 -30.19
CA LEU A 269 -9.82 7.04 -29.51
C LEU A 269 -11.13 6.54 -28.89
N GLU A 270 -11.25 5.23 -28.80
CA GLU A 270 -12.37 4.56 -28.11
C GLU A 270 -11.86 3.57 -27.06
N VAL A 271 -12.62 3.45 -25.97
CA VAL A 271 -12.35 2.46 -24.95
C VAL A 271 -12.71 1.07 -25.46
N VAL A 272 -11.72 0.19 -25.46
CA VAL A 272 -11.89 -1.23 -25.82
C VAL A 272 -12.36 -2.01 -24.59
N GLU A 273 -11.70 -1.81 -23.44
CA GLU A 273 -11.98 -2.57 -22.23
C GLU A 273 -11.60 -1.80 -20.96
N ASN A 274 -12.37 -2.02 -19.88
CA ASN A 274 -12.01 -1.52 -18.56
C ASN A 274 -11.02 -2.46 -17.90
N VAL A 275 -9.90 -1.93 -17.43
CA VAL A 275 -8.80 -2.70 -16.81
C VAL A 275 -9.02 -2.86 -15.31
N ALA A 276 -9.25 -1.77 -14.59
CA ALA A 276 -9.50 -1.78 -13.16
C ALA A 276 -10.16 -0.48 -12.66
N PRO A 277 -11.03 -0.55 -11.64
CA PRO A 277 -11.56 0.63 -10.98
C PRO A 277 -10.48 1.26 -10.09
N ILE A 278 -10.54 2.58 -9.93
CA ILE A 278 -9.63 3.38 -9.12
C ILE A 278 -10.46 4.27 -8.18
N SER A 279 -9.96 4.42 -6.95
CA SER A 279 -10.44 5.38 -5.95
C SER A 279 -9.31 5.73 -4.98
N ALA A 280 -9.54 6.72 -4.11
CA ALA A 280 -8.60 7.05 -3.03
C ALA A 280 -8.60 5.97 -1.96
N ARG A 281 -7.41 5.59 -1.49
CA ARG A 281 -7.19 4.55 -0.50
C ARG A 281 -6.41 5.05 0.69
N VAL A 282 -6.77 4.56 1.88
CA VAL A 282 -5.95 4.67 3.07
C VAL A 282 -5.00 3.48 3.12
N ILE A 283 -3.71 3.76 3.15
CA ILE A 283 -2.65 2.76 3.37
C ILE A 283 -2.02 2.97 4.74
N VAL A 284 -1.55 1.89 5.35
CA VAL A 284 -0.99 1.89 6.71
C VAL A 284 0.29 1.07 6.74
N ASN A 285 1.33 1.61 7.37
CA ASN A 285 2.59 0.90 7.57
C ASN A 285 2.38 -0.36 8.41
N LEU A 286 3.06 -1.45 8.07
CA LEU A 286 2.89 -2.76 8.72
C LEU A 286 3.28 -2.74 10.22
N ALA A 287 4.34 -2.04 10.57
CA ALA A 287 4.79 -1.91 11.95
C ALA A 287 3.86 -0.97 12.74
N SER A 288 3.53 0.19 12.18
CA SER A 288 2.64 1.17 12.81
C SER A 288 1.25 0.61 13.07
N ALA A 289 0.69 -0.19 12.15
CA ALA A 289 -0.59 -0.88 12.34
C ALA A 289 -0.63 -1.76 13.60
N LYS A 290 0.52 -2.26 14.03
CA LYS A 290 0.67 -3.10 15.23
C LYS A 290 1.04 -2.26 16.46
N MET A 291 1.99 -1.37 16.31
CA MET A 291 2.53 -0.58 17.43
C MET A 291 1.63 0.57 17.88
N LYS A 292 0.86 1.16 16.96
CA LYS A 292 -0.05 2.30 17.19
C LYS A 292 -1.51 1.94 16.90
N LYS A 293 -1.89 0.69 17.07
CA LYS A 293 -3.20 0.14 16.63
C LYS A 293 -4.38 1.02 17.04
N ALA A 294 -4.50 1.38 18.32
CA ALA A 294 -5.63 2.15 18.82
C ALA A 294 -5.72 3.53 18.19
N ALA A 295 -4.59 4.26 18.07
CA ALA A 295 -4.54 5.58 17.48
C ALA A 295 -4.88 5.55 15.97
N ILE A 296 -4.34 4.57 15.24
CA ILE A 296 -4.62 4.39 13.81
C ILE A 296 -6.09 4.02 13.59
N GLN A 297 -6.64 3.10 14.37
CA GLN A 297 -8.05 2.69 14.27
C GLN A 297 -8.99 3.88 14.57
N LYS A 298 -8.63 4.74 15.53
CA LYS A 298 -9.40 5.97 15.80
C LYS A 298 -9.46 6.85 14.55
N VAL A 299 -8.32 7.18 13.94
CA VAL A 299 -8.28 8.01 12.72
C VAL A 299 -9.05 7.37 11.57
N ILE A 300 -8.93 6.06 11.38
CA ILE A 300 -9.67 5.33 10.33
C ILE A 300 -11.17 5.46 10.55
N ALA A 301 -11.66 5.20 11.77
CA ALA A 301 -13.08 5.29 12.11
C ALA A 301 -13.62 6.71 11.89
N GLU A 302 -12.83 7.74 12.22
CA GLU A 302 -13.19 9.14 11.99
C GLU A 302 -13.28 9.48 10.51
N LEU A 303 -12.36 8.97 9.67
CA LEU A 303 -12.43 9.13 8.21
C LEU A 303 -13.67 8.41 7.63
N GLU A 304 -13.96 7.19 8.07
CA GLU A 304 -15.13 6.41 7.63
C GLU A 304 -16.45 7.07 8.04
N ASN A 305 -16.53 7.62 9.25
CA ASN A 305 -17.71 8.38 9.70
C ASN A 305 -17.92 9.63 8.85
N GLY A 306 -16.86 10.33 8.47
CA GLY A 306 -16.94 11.47 7.57
C GLY A 306 -17.39 11.15 6.14
N LEU A 307 -17.27 9.90 5.71
CA LEU A 307 -17.77 9.44 4.40
C LEU A 307 -19.29 9.19 4.40
N ASN A 308 -19.87 8.89 5.57
CA ASN A 308 -21.28 8.53 5.71
C ASN A 308 -22.19 9.74 6.02
N ASN A 309 -21.59 10.91 6.24
CA ASN A 309 -22.27 12.20 6.45
C ASN A 309 -22.20 13.05 5.18
#